data_3e285ed4225dbbfa4d87f83a4db988aa
#
_entry.id   3e285ed4225dbbfa4d87f83a4db988aa
#
_cell.length_a   1.000
_cell.length_b   1.000
_cell.length_c   1.000
_cell.angle_alpha   90.00
_cell.angle_beta   90.00
_cell.angle_gamma   90.00
#
_symmetry.space_group_name_H-M   'P 1'
#
loop_
_entity.id
_entity.type
_entity.pdbx_description
1 polymer ?
#
loop_
_entity_poly.entity_id
_entity_poly.type
_entity_poly.pdbx_seq_one_letter_code
_entity_poly.pdbx_strand_id
1 'polypeptide(L)'
;MIKDIIKNLKPSSTLLINEVSNKMEKEGKKVYKFGFGQSPFKVPEDVVAELKNNAHQNSYLPMQGLKELREAIAKYISSKKKLEYKPENIIVGP
;
A
#
# COMPACT_ATOMS: atom_id res chain seq x y z
N MET A 1 -14.09 31.70 -4.55
CA MET A 1 -12.76 32.35 -4.49
C MET A 1 -11.75 31.33 -3.96
N ILE A 2 -10.70 31.00 -4.72
CA ILE A 2 -9.67 30.05 -4.28
C ILE A 2 -8.69 30.79 -3.39
N LYS A 3 -8.39 30.25 -2.20
CA LYS A 3 -7.41 30.85 -1.28
C LYS A 3 -6.01 30.88 -1.92
N ASP A 4 -5.22 31.91 -1.66
CA ASP A 4 -3.91 32.10 -2.28
C ASP A 4 -2.91 30.99 -1.93
N ILE A 5 -3.04 30.36 -0.75
CA ILE A 5 -2.25 29.18 -0.37
C ILE A 5 -2.43 28.02 -1.35
N ILE A 6 -3.64 27.84 -1.90
CA ILE A 6 -3.93 26.77 -2.86
C ILE A 6 -3.34 27.08 -4.24
N LYS A 7 -3.33 28.35 -4.65
CA LYS A 7 -2.71 28.79 -5.92
C LYS A 7 -1.21 28.56 -5.94
N ASN A 8 -0.57 28.57 -4.77
CA ASN A 8 0.86 28.44 -4.60
C ASN A 8 1.30 27.01 -4.22
N LEU A 9 0.38 26.02 -4.16
CA LEU A 9 0.72 24.64 -3.94
C LEU A 9 1.55 24.11 -5.10
N LYS A 10 2.76 23.65 -4.78
CA LYS A 10 3.61 22.94 -5.74
C LYS A 10 3.21 21.47 -5.80
N PRO A 11 3.30 20.82 -6.98
CA PRO A 11 3.14 19.38 -7.08
C PRO A 11 4.12 18.65 -6.15
N SER A 12 3.75 17.45 -5.70
CA SER A 12 4.68 16.60 -4.96
C SER A 12 5.93 16.33 -5.80
N SER A 13 7.09 16.63 -5.24
CA SER A 13 8.39 16.43 -5.92
C SER A 13 8.57 14.98 -6.39
N THR A 14 8.07 14.02 -5.61
CA THR A 14 8.14 12.60 -5.93
C THR A 14 7.29 12.25 -7.16
N LEU A 15 6.07 12.78 -7.23
CA LEU A 15 5.20 12.60 -8.39
C LEU A 15 5.81 13.24 -9.64
N LEU A 16 6.33 14.45 -9.51
CA LEU A 16 6.97 15.17 -10.61
C LEU A 16 8.17 14.39 -11.16
N ILE A 17 9.05 13.87 -10.31
CA ILE A 17 10.20 13.04 -10.72
C ILE A 17 9.74 11.81 -11.51
N ASN A 18 8.65 11.16 -11.07
CA ASN A 18 8.12 10.00 -11.79
C ASN A 18 7.54 10.38 -13.16
N GLU A 19 6.79 11.47 -13.25
CA GLU A 19 6.24 11.98 -14.52
C GLU A 19 7.35 12.35 -15.51
N VAL A 20 8.38 13.06 -15.06
CA VAL A 20 9.55 13.41 -15.89
C VAL A 20 10.28 12.15 -16.35
N SER A 21 10.51 11.18 -15.45
CA SER A 21 11.15 9.91 -15.79
C SER A 21 10.38 9.14 -16.85
N ASN A 22 9.05 9.05 -16.70
CA ASN A 22 8.20 8.39 -17.68
C ASN A 22 8.21 9.10 -19.05
N LYS A 23 8.25 10.42 -19.05
CA LYS A 23 8.38 11.21 -20.29
C LYS A 23 9.70 10.92 -21.01
N MET A 24 10.80 10.91 -20.27
CA MET A 24 12.13 10.62 -20.82
C MET A 24 12.19 9.21 -21.43
N GLU A 25 11.59 8.22 -20.78
CA GLU A 25 11.50 6.85 -21.35
C GLU A 25 10.71 6.82 -22.66
N LYS A 26 9.57 7.52 -22.71
CA LYS A 26 8.77 7.63 -23.94
C LYS A 26 9.54 8.32 -25.09
N GLU A 27 10.48 9.19 -24.76
CA GLU A 27 11.40 9.82 -25.71
C GLU A 27 12.57 8.91 -26.10
N GLY A 28 12.59 7.65 -25.66
CA GLY A 28 13.64 6.66 -25.98
C GLY A 28 14.90 6.79 -25.13
N LYS A 29 14.90 7.61 -24.07
CA LYS A 29 16.03 7.75 -23.16
C LYS A 29 16.06 6.62 -22.14
N LYS A 30 17.25 6.09 -21.85
CA LYS A 30 17.43 5.13 -20.77
C LYS A 30 17.40 5.86 -19.43
N VAL A 31 16.42 5.50 -18.57
CA VAL A 31 16.23 6.13 -17.27
C VAL A 31 16.32 5.09 -16.16
N TYR A 32 17.10 5.38 -15.13
CA TYR A 32 17.15 4.57 -13.89
C TYR A 32 16.30 5.26 -12.82
N LYS A 33 15.13 4.67 -12.52
CA LYS A 33 14.14 5.26 -11.61
C LYS A 33 14.41 4.90 -10.16
N PHE A 34 14.96 5.84 -9.41
CA PHE A 34 15.16 5.72 -7.96
C PHE A 34 14.27 6.69 -7.15
N GLY A 35 13.30 7.33 -7.80
CA GLY A 35 12.45 8.36 -7.18
C GLY A 35 11.37 7.80 -6.23
N PHE A 36 11.02 6.51 -6.37
CA PHE A 36 10.06 5.84 -5.49
C PHE A 36 10.70 4.65 -4.78
N GLY A 37 10.37 4.47 -3.51
CA GLY A 37 10.67 3.26 -2.75
C GLY A 37 9.70 2.11 -3.08
N GLN A 38 9.34 1.94 -4.35
CA GLN A 38 8.44 0.89 -4.79
C GLN A 38 9.19 -0.44 -4.91
N SER A 39 8.60 -1.51 -4.37
CA SER A 39 9.15 -2.86 -4.52
C SER A 39 9.25 -3.24 -6.01
N PRO A 40 10.40 -3.76 -6.48
CA PRO A 40 10.53 -4.26 -7.85
C PRO A 40 9.91 -5.66 -8.02
N PHE A 41 9.54 -6.32 -6.94
CA PHE A 41 8.97 -7.65 -6.97
C PHE A 41 7.48 -7.60 -7.27
N LYS A 42 7.01 -8.55 -8.05
CA LYS A 42 5.58 -8.74 -8.29
C LYS A 42 4.87 -9.16 -7.01
N VAL A 43 3.60 -8.85 -6.91
CA VAL A 43 2.75 -9.41 -5.85
C VAL A 43 2.72 -10.94 -6.00
N PRO A 44 2.89 -11.72 -4.92
CA PRO A 44 2.81 -13.17 -4.97
C PRO A 44 1.51 -13.66 -5.61
N GLU A 45 1.58 -14.74 -6.38
CA GLU A 45 0.43 -15.23 -7.16
C GLU A 45 -0.73 -15.69 -6.29
N ASP A 46 -0.46 -16.28 -5.13
CA ASP A 46 -1.46 -16.67 -4.13
C ASP A 46 -2.22 -15.46 -3.59
N VAL A 47 -1.54 -14.34 -3.34
CA VAL A 47 -2.19 -13.08 -2.91
C VAL A 47 -3.09 -12.53 -4.02
N VAL A 48 -2.63 -12.58 -5.27
CA VAL A 48 -3.43 -12.13 -6.43
C VAL A 48 -4.66 -13.02 -6.61
N ALA A 49 -4.50 -14.34 -6.46
CA ALA A 49 -5.61 -15.30 -6.57
C ALA A 49 -6.65 -15.05 -5.47
N GLU A 50 -6.20 -14.86 -4.22
CA GLU A 50 -7.08 -14.60 -3.09
C GLU A 50 -7.88 -13.31 -3.27
N LEU A 51 -7.24 -12.22 -3.74
CA LEU A 51 -7.93 -10.98 -4.06
C LEU A 51 -9.03 -11.20 -5.14
N LYS A 52 -8.72 -11.93 -6.22
CA LYS A 52 -9.67 -12.22 -7.29
C LYS A 52 -10.86 -13.03 -6.78
N ASN A 53 -10.60 -14.03 -5.96
CA ASN A 53 -11.64 -14.91 -5.40
C ASN A 53 -12.59 -14.18 -4.46
N ASN A 54 -12.10 -13.13 -3.80
CA ASN A 54 -12.86 -12.37 -2.81
C ASN A 54 -13.29 -10.96 -3.27
N ALA A 55 -12.99 -10.57 -4.51
CA ALA A 55 -13.29 -9.25 -5.05
C ALA A 55 -14.80 -8.89 -5.07
N HIS A 56 -15.68 -9.88 -4.99
CA HIS A 56 -17.13 -9.72 -4.93
C HIS A 56 -17.64 -9.34 -3.53
N GLN A 57 -16.83 -9.46 -2.49
CA GLN A 57 -17.22 -9.15 -1.12
C GLN A 57 -17.30 -7.64 -0.92
N ASN A 58 -18.46 -7.16 -0.48
CA ASN A 58 -18.76 -5.74 -0.28
C ASN A 58 -19.33 -5.41 1.09
N SER A 59 -19.30 -6.36 2.03
CA SER A 59 -19.83 -6.17 3.38
C SER A 59 -18.92 -5.26 4.21
N TYR A 60 -19.53 -4.45 5.06
CA TYR A 60 -18.77 -3.71 6.07
C TYR A 60 -18.09 -4.65 7.05
N LEU A 61 -16.86 -4.36 7.39
CA LEU A 61 -16.09 -5.06 8.40
C LEU A 61 -16.20 -4.37 9.77
N PRO A 62 -15.91 -5.09 10.87
CA PRO A 62 -15.74 -4.45 12.17
C PRO A 62 -14.67 -3.35 12.11
N MET A 63 -14.81 -2.31 12.94
CA MET A 63 -13.85 -1.18 12.98
C MET A 63 -12.39 -1.61 13.17
N GLN A 64 -12.16 -2.73 13.85
CA GLN A 64 -10.82 -3.28 14.08
C GLN A 64 -10.30 -4.12 12.91
N GLY A 65 -11.08 -4.31 11.88
CA GLY A 65 -10.78 -5.17 10.73
C GLY A 65 -11.23 -6.60 10.89
N LEU A 66 -11.04 -7.39 9.84
CA LEU A 66 -11.47 -8.78 9.76
C LEU A 66 -10.87 -9.62 10.90
N LYS A 67 -11.70 -10.36 11.62
CA LYS A 67 -11.31 -11.13 12.81
C LYS A 67 -10.24 -12.17 12.48
N GLU A 68 -10.47 -12.94 11.42
CA GLU A 68 -9.57 -14.00 10.96
C GLU A 68 -8.17 -13.43 10.58
N LEU A 69 -8.13 -12.26 9.98
CA LEU A 69 -6.86 -11.58 9.67
C LEU A 69 -6.15 -11.14 10.96
N ARG A 70 -6.86 -10.59 11.93
CA ARG A 70 -6.28 -10.20 13.22
C ARG A 70 -5.73 -11.39 14.00
N GLU A 71 -6.44 -12.52 13.97
CA GLU A 71 -6.00 -13.79 14.58
C GLU A 71 -4.70 -14.29 13.90
N ALA A 72 -4.66 -14.29 12.57
CA ALA A 72 -3.48 -14.69 11.81
C ALA A 72 -2.27 -13.78 12.09
N ILE A 73 -2.48 -12.46 12.13
CA ILE A 73 -1.42 -11.49 12.45
C ILE A 73 -0.92 -11.70 13.88
N ALA A 74 -1.80 -11.82 14.86
CA ALA A 74 -1.43 -12.04 16.26
C ALA A 74 -0.59 -13.31 16.41
N LYS A 75 -0.99 -14.42 15.81
CA LYS A 75 -0.24 -15.69 15.79
C LYS A 75 1.13 -15.52 15.13
N TYR A 76 1.19 -14.87 13.98
CA TYR A 76 2.44 -14.66 13.25
C TYR A 76 3.42 -13.81 14.05
N ILE A 77 2.99 -12.67 14.59
CA ILE A 77 3.85 -11.78 15.37
C ILE A 77 4.31 -12.47 16.66
N SER A 78 3.41 -13.17 17.36
CA SER A 78 3.76 -13.93 18.57
C SER A 78 4.87 -14.94 18.30
N SER A 79 4.79 -15.68 17.20
CA SER A 79 5.80 -16.67 16.82
C SER A 79 7.16 -16.02 16.51
N LYS A 80 7.17 -14.84 15.90
CA LYS A 80 8.41 -14.13 15.51
C LYS A 80 9.08 -13.37 16.66
N LYS A 81 8.27 -12.78 17.55
CA LYS A 81 8.76 -11.88 18.61
C LYS A 81 8.92 -12.56 19.97
N LYS A 82 8.48 -13.82 20.10
CA LYS A 82 8.45 -14.55 21.38
C LYS A 82 7.67 -13.80 22.48
N LEU A 83 6.63 -13.08 22.07
CA LEU A 83 5.70 -12.35 22.91
C LEU A 83 4.29 -12.81 22.57
N GLU A 84 3.41 -12.90 23.57
CA GLU A 84 2.02 -13.26 23.33
C GLU A 84 1.24 -12.02 22.89
N TYR A 85 0.76 -12.05 21.63
CA TYR A 85 -0.19 -11.09 21.10
C TYR A 85 -1.54 -11.76 20.92
N LYS A 86 -2.60 -11.06 21.29
CA LYS A 86 -3.98 -11.49 21.10
C LYS A 86 -4.64 -10.73 19.95
N PRO A 87 -5.70 -11.25 19.32
CA PRO A 87 -6.41 -10.52 18.25
C PRO A 87 -6.92 -9.14 18.68
N GLU A 88 -7.20 -8.94 19.98
CA GLU A 88 -7.61 -7.65 20.54
C GLU A 88 -6.51 -6.59 20.52
N ASN A 89 -5.25 -7.01 20.41
CA ASN A 89 -4.12 -6.11 20.28
C ASN A 89 -3.84 -5.66 18.84
N ILE A 90 -4.63 -6.15 17.87
CA ILE A 90 -4.45 -5.90 16.44
C ILE A 90 -5.61 -5.06 15.92
N ILE A 91 -5.26 -4.00 15.21
CA ILE A 91 -6.20 -3.18 14.41
C ILE A 91 -5.68 -3.16 12.98
N VAL A 92 -6.57 -3.45 12.03
CA VAL A 92 -6.28 -3.40 10.60
C VAL A 92 -7.10 -2.25 10.01
N GLY A 93 -6.41 -1.25 9.52
CA GLY A 93 -7.02 -0.09 8.86
C GLY A 93 -6.71 -0.04 7.36
N PRO A 94 -7.34 0.88 6.64
CA PRO A 94 -7.06 1.15 5.22
C PRO A 94 -5.66 1.74 5.00
#